data_7a1ea0e665353778655eca5222c8d917
#
_entry.id   7a1ea0e665353778655eca5222c8d917
#
_cell.length_a   1.000
_cell.length_b   1.000
_cell.length_c   1.000
_cell.angle_alpha   90.00
_cell.angle_beta   90.00
_cell.angle_gamma   90.00
#
_symmetry.space_group_name_H-M   'P 1'
#
loop_
_entity.id
_entity.type
_entity.pdbx_description
1 polymer ?
#
loop_
_entity_poly.entity_id
_entity_poly.type
_entity_poly.pdbx_seq_one_letter_code
_entity_poly.pdbx_strand_id
1 'polypeptide(L)'
;MAYVGWGNGEAASNVICVHGLTRNGRDFDALAAKLSERSRVVCPDVVGRGKSDWLADPTQYQTPQYVADMAALVARMDVGWVDWVGTSMGGLIGMALAAQPCFPVRRLVLNDVGPFIPKAALERIAAYCGKAPPLRPICATSMVHSVH
;
A
#
# COMPACT_ATOMS: atom_id res chain seq x y z
N MET A 1 4.43 -8.33 -9.74
CA MET A 1 3.67 -7.52 -8.75
C MET A 1 2.34 -7.14 -9.37
N ALA A 2 1.24 -7.43 -8.69
CA ALA A 2 -0.11 -7.00 -9.08
C ALA A 2 -0.40 -5.58 -8.55
N TYR A 3 -1.26 -4.86 -9.23
CA TYR A 3 -1.76 -3.55 -8.78
C TYR A 3 -3.15 -3.26 -9.36
N VAL A 4 -3.85 -2.34 -8.75
CA VAL A 4 -5.09 -1.77 -9.28
C VAL A 4 -4.82 -0.33 -9.71
N GLY A 5 -5.22 0.01 -10.93
CA GLY A 5 -5.11 1.36 -11.49
C GLY A 5 -6.47 2.06 -11.49
N TRP A 6 -6.47 3.37 -11.24
CA TRP A 6 -7.62 4.26 -11.27
C TRP A 6 -7.26 5.53 -12.04
N GLY A 7 -8.24 6.11 -12.71
CA GLY A 7 -8.03 7.29 -13.56
C GLY A 7 -7.42 6.94 -14.92
N ASN A 8 -7.13 7.95 -15.72
CA ASN A 8 -6.55 7.79 -17.03
C ASN A 8 -5.05 8.12 -17.06
N GLY A 9 -4.34 7.65 -18.09
CA GLY A 9 -2.89 7.87 -18.23
C GLY A 9 -2.48 9.32 -18.56
N GLU A 10 -3.43 10.18 -18.95
CA GLU A 10 -3.19 11.58 -19.31
C GLU A 10 -3.39 12.54 -18.13
N ALA A 11 -3.62 12.00 -16.93
CA ALA A 11 -3.82 12.82 -15.74
C ALA A 11 -2.58 13.64 -15.41
N ALA A 12 -2.78 14.87 -14.93
CA ALA A 12 -1.71 15.82 -14.60
C ALA A 12 -0.81 15.38 -13.43
N SER A 13 -1.21 14.37 -12.67
CA SER A 13 -0.45 13.86 -11.53
C SER A 13 -0.58 12.33 -11.41
N ASN A 14 0.46 11.73 -10.82
CA ASN A 14 0.54 10.29 -10.58
C ASN A 14 0.63 10.05 -9.08
N VAL A 15 -0.25 9.23 -8.54
CA VAL A 15 -0.30 8.89 -7.11
C VAL A 15 -0.07 7.39 -6.95
N ILE A 16 0.79 7.02 -6.02
CA ILE A 16 0.98 5.61 -5.62
C ILE A 16 0.51 5.48 -4.17
N CYS A 17 -0.41 4.54 -3.92
CA CYS A 17 -0.94 4.27 -2.59
C CYS A 17 -0.47 2.88 -2.13
N VAL A 18 0.39 2.82 -1.11
CA VAL A 18 1.03 1.59 -0.64
C VAL A 18 0.56 1.21 0.75
N HIS A 19 0.04 0.00 0.87
CA HIS A 19 -0.64 -0.53 2.04
C HIS A 19 0.32 -0.97 3.18
N GLY A 20 -0.26 -1.23 4.35
CA GLY A 20 0.43 -1.76 5.54
C GLY A 20 0.76 -3.25 5.43
N LEU A 21 1.50 -3.77 6.43
CA LEU A 21 2.13 -5.09 6.45
C LEU A 21 1.19 -6.25 6.09
N THR A 22 -0.01 -6.28 6.68
CA THR A 22 -0.98 -7.40 6.56
C THR A 22 -2.16 -7.07 5.65
N ARG A 23 -2.03 -6.02 4.84
CA ARG A 23 -3.11 -5.48 4.01
C ARG A 23 -2.82 -5.69 2.52
N ASN A 24 -3.59 -5.04 1.65
CA ASN A 24 -3.41 -5.06 0.20
C ASN A 24 -3.88 -3.74 -0.42
N GLY A 25 -3.67 -3.55 -1.72
CA GLY A 25 -3.98 -2.31 -2.43
C GLY A 25 -5.45 -1.90 -2.39
N ARG A 26 -6.38 -2.83 -2.12
CA ARG A 26 -7.82 -2.52 -2.05
C ARG A 26 -8.22 -1.68 -0.84
N ASP A 27 -7.35 -1.53 0.15
CA ASP A 27 -7.56 -0.60 1.27
C ASP A 27 -7.74 0.85 0.82
N PHE A 28 -7.21 1.17 -0.35
CA PHE A 28 -7.25 2.52 -0.91
C PHE A 28 -8.39 2.77 -1.88
N ASP A 29 -9.32 1.83 -2.09
CA ASP A 29 -10.37 1.96 -3.11
C ASP A 29 -11.15 3.27 -3.01
N ALA A 30 -11.62 3.63 -1.81
CA ALA A 30 -12.36 4.86 -1.60
C ALA A 30 -11.51 6.11 -1.88
N LEU A 31 -10.26 6.12 -1.40
CA LEU A 31 -9.33 7.22 -1.63
C LEU A 31 -8.94 7.30 -3.10
N ALA A 32 -8.62 6.16 -3.73
CA ALA A 32 -8.22 6.09 -5.12
C ALA A 32 -9.34 6.55 -6.05
N ALA A 33 -10.59 6.16 -5.79
CA ALA A 33 -11.74 6.65 -6.52
C ALA A 33 -11.85 8.17 -6.47
N LYS A 34 -11.63 8.77 -5.29
CA LYS A 34 -11.69 10.23 -5.16
C LYS A 34 -10.50 10.95 -5.82
N LEU A 35 -9.30 10.42 -5.67
CA LEU A 35 -8.11 11.00 -6.28
C LEU A 35 -8.11 10.85 -7.81
N SER A 36 -8.74 9.81 -8.33
CA SER A 36 -8.78 9.50 -9.78
C SER A 36 -9.56 10.54 -10.61
N GLU A 37 -10.32 11.40 -9.97
CA GLU A 37 -10.96 12.55 -10.63
C GLU A 37 -9.94 13.49 -11.28
N ARG A 38 -8.69 13.53 -10.78
CA ARG A 38 -7.63 14.46 -11.23
C ARG A 38 -6.25 13.83 -11.39
N SER A 39 -6.12 12.56 -11.00
CA SER A 39 -4.82 11.87 -10.93
C SER A 39 -4.93 10.46 -11.50
N ARG A 40 -3.86 9.97 -12.08
CA ARG A 40 -3.66 8.53 -12.25
C ARG A 40 -3.22 7.95 -10.91
N VAL A 41 -3.98 6.99 -10.38
CA VAL A 41 -3.69 6.37 -9.08
C VAL A 41 -3.33 4.90 -9.29
N VAL A 42 -2.27 4.45 -8.65
CA VAL A 42 -1.81 3.06 -8.67
C VAL A 42 -1.74 2.54 -7.25
N CYS A 43 -2.44 1.44 -6.97
CA CYS A 43 -2.50 0.79 -5.67
C CYS A 43 -1.90 -0.62 -5.80
N PRO A 44 -0.58 -0.80 -5.59
CA PRO A 44 0.07 -2.10 -5.69
C PRO A 44 -0.26 -2.99 -4.50
N ASP A 45 -0.27 -4.30 -4.77
CA ASP A 45 -0.13 -5.33 -3.76
C ASP A 45 1.35 -5.62 -3.57
N VAL A 46 1.91 -5.32 -2.41
CA VAL A 46 3.31 -5.62 -2.09
C VAL A 46 3.52 -7.13 -2.16
N VAL A 47 4.69 -7.57 -2.63
CA VAL A 47 5.02 -8.99 -2.79
C VAL A 47 4.60 -9.83 -1.58
N GLY A 48 3.96 -10.97 -1.83
CA GLY A 48 3.38 -11.84 -0.82
C GLY A 48 2.05 -11.34 -0.22
N ARG A 49 1.40 -10.33 -0.80
CA ARG A 49 0.09 -9.82 -0.37
C ARG A 49 -0.84 -9.69 -1.57
N GLY A 50 -2.13 -9.71 -1.27
CA GLY A 50 -3.18 -9.56 -2.26
C GLY A 50 -3.06 -10.55 -3.41
N LYS A 51 -2.92 -10.03 -4.63
CA LYS A 51 -2.77 -10.81 -5.87
C LYS A 51 -1.33 -10.90 -6.37
N SER A 52 -0.37 -10.32 -5.65
CA SER A 52 1.05 -10.43 -5.99
C SER A 52 1.60 -11.81 -5.64
N ASP A 53 2.60 -12.23 -6.40
CA ASP A 53 3.30 -13.49 -6.21
C ASP A 53 3.97 -13.57 -4.84
N TRP A 54 4.25 -14.80 -4.40
CA TRP A 54 4.99 -15.09 -3.19
C TRP A 54 6.46 -15.33 -3.51
N LEU A 55 7.34 -14.88 -2.61
CA LEU A 55 8.77 -15.19 -2.72
C LEU A 55 9.00 -16.65 -2.29
N ALA A 56 9.86 -17.33 -3.03
CA ALA A 56 10.24 -18.70 -2.72
C ALA A 56 11.03 -18.80 -1.40
N ASP A 57 11.83 -17.78 -1.11
CA ASP A 57 12.61 -17.67 0.13
C ASP A 57 11.94 -16.69 1.11
N PRO A 58 11.41 -17.18 2.24
CA PRO A 58 10.77 -16.34 3.24
C PRO A 58 11.69 -15.29 3.86
N THR A 59 13.01 -15.47 3.83
CA THR A 59 13.98 -14.52 4.38
C THR A 59 14.08 -13.23 3.57
N GLN A 60 13.60 -13.25 2.33
CA GLN A 60 13.58 -12.08 1.45
C GLN A 60 12.42 -11.11 1.71
N TYR A 61 11.46 -11.45 2.57
CA TYR A 61 10.38 -10.51 2.97
C TYR A 61 10.92 -9.41 3.87
N GLN A 62 11.71 -8.51 3.29
CA GLN A 62 12.40 -7.43 3.98
C GLN A 62 12.23 -6.10 3.25
N THR A 63 12.41 -5.00 3.97
CA THR A 63 12.27 -3.65 3.44
C THR A 63 13.10 -3.40 2.17
N PRO A 64 14.36 -3.85 2.04
CA PRO A 64 15.12 -3.66 0.80
C PRO A 64 14.45 -4.27 -0.43
N GLN A 65 13.86 -5.46 -0.31
CA GLN A 65 13.11 -6.10 -1.39
C GLN A 65 11.90 -5.28 -1.79
N TYR A 66 11.11 -4.82 -0.82
CA TYR A 66 9.93 -4.00 -1.09
C TYR A 66 10.29 -2.68 -1.76
N VAL A 67 11.39 -2.05 -1.34
CA VAL A 67 11.92 -0.83 -1.93
C VAL A 67 12.31 -1.06 -3.39
N ALA A 68 13.03 -2.16 -3.68
CA ALA A 68 13.44 -2.52 -5.04
C ALA A 68 12.22 -2.78 -5.95
N ASP A 69 11.23 -3.51 -5.47
CA ASP A 69 10.01 -3.81 -6.22
C ASP A 69 9.22 -2.54 -6.55
N MET A 70 9.11 -1.62 -5.58
CA MET A 70 8.42 -0.35 -5.79
C MET A 70 9.20 0.58 -6.71
N ALA A 71 10.52 0.59 -6.63
CA ALA A 71 11.36 1.34 -7.57
C ALA A 71 11.15 0.84 -9.02
N ALA A 72 11.09 -0.47 -9.22
CA ALA A 72 10.79 -1.07 -10.51
C ALA A 72 9.38 -0.70 -11.02
N LEU A 73 8.38 -0.65 -10.12
CA LEU A 73 7.03 -0.21 -10.46
C LEU A 73 7.02 1.24 -10.93
N VAL A 74 7.66 2.16 -10.18
CA VAL A 74 7.75 3.59 -10.53
C VAL A 74 8.44 3.76 -11.87
N ALA A 75 9.56 3.07 -12.11
CA ALA A 75 10.28 3.11 -13.38
C ALA A 75 9.39 2.67 -14.56
N ARG A 76 8.54 1.64 -14.37
CA ARG A 76 7.60 1.18 -15.41
C ARG A 76 6.42 2.11 -15.66
N MET A 77 6.12 3.01 -14.74
CA MET A 77 5.07 4.02 -14.95
C MET A 77 5.48 5.08 -15.96
N ASP A 78 6.78 5.21 -16.22
CA ASP A 78 7.37 6.18 -17.17
C ASP A 78 6.88 7.61 -16.92
N VAL A 79 7.03 8.06 -15.67
CA VAL A 79 6.55 9.37 -15.20
C VAL A 79 7.69 10.17 -14.58
N GLY A 80 7.66 11.49 -14.74
CA GLY A 80 8.69 12.37 -14.19
C GLY A 80 8.68 12.47 -12.66
N TRP A 81 7.52 12.27 -12.03
CA TRP A 81 7.36 12.26 -10.58
C TRP A 81 6.09 11.51 -10.14
N VAL A 82 6.09 11.08 -8.88
CA VAL A 82 4.94 10.49 -8.20
C VAL A 82 4.66 11.18 -6.87
N ASP A 83 3.42 11.28 -6.51
CA ASP A 83 2.97 11.56 -5.14
C ASP A 83 2.74 10.21 -4.44
N TRP A 84 3.29 10.04 -3.25
CA TRP A 84 3.26 8.79 -2.52
C TRP A 84 2.36 8.88 -1.30
N VAL A 85 1.45 7.95 -1.14
CA VAL A 85 0.62 7.76 0.06
C VAL A 85 0.96 6.40 0.63
N GLY A 86 1.58 6.37 1.80
CA GLY A 86 2.01 5.12 2.43
C GLY A 86 1.41 4.94 3.82
N THR A 87 0.76 3.80 4.04
CA THR A 87 0.26 3.40 5.36
C THR A 87 1.25 2.45 6.01
N SER A 88 1.70 2.76 7.25
CA SER A 88 2.58 1.89 8.03
C SER A 88 3.79 1.42 7.22
N MET A 89 3.91 0.13 6.89
CA MET A 89 4.97 -0.43 6.02
C MET A 89 5.10 0.34 4.70
N GLY A 90 4.00 0.72 4.06
CA GLY A 90 4.01 1.51 2.82
C GLY A 90 4.60 2.89 3.00
N GLY A 91 4.48 3.48 4.20
CA GLY A 91 5.14 4.74 4.56
C GLY A 91 6.65 4.56 4.76
N LEU A 92 7.10 3.45 5.38
CA LEU A 92 8.53 3.13 5.52
C LEU A 92 9.19 2.95 4.15
N ILE A 93 8.53 2.24 3.24
CA ILE A 93 9.02 2.07 1.86
C ILE A 93 9.14 3.44 1.17
N GLY A 94 8.11 4.30 1.30
CA GLY A 94 8.11 5.64 0.72
C GLY A 94 9.22 6.53 1.27
N MET A 95 9.49 6.49 2.58
CA MET A 95 10.61 7.21 3.18
C MET A 95 11.96 6.72 2.65
N ALA A 96 12.15 5.40 2.53
CA ALA A 96 13.38 4.82 2.01
C ALA A 96 13.62 5.20 0.54
N LEU A 97 12.57 5.26 -0.28
CA LEU A 97 12.64 5.70 -1.67
C LEU A 97 12.92 7.20 -1.79
N ALA A 98 12.21 8.03 -1.02
CA ALA A 98 12.37 9.48 -1.03
C ALA A 98 13.77 9.93 -0.53
N ALA A 99 14.44 9.09 0.28
CA ALA A 99 15.80 9.34 0.72
C ALA A 99 16.87 9.02 -0.35
N GLN A 100 16.50 8.34 -1.43
CA GLN A 100 17.44 8.03 -2.51
C GLN A 100 17.67 9.25 -3.42
N PRO A 101 18.91 9.56 -3.78
CA PRO A 101 19.19 10.64 -4.72
C PRO A 101 18.43 10.44 -6.04
N CYS A 102 17.82 11.52 -6.51
CA CYS A 102 17.11 11.55 -7.81
C CYS A 102 15.89 10.60 -7.92
N PHE A 103 15.44 9.97 -6.86
CA PHE A 103 14.21 9.17 -6.93
C PHE A 103 12.98 10.11 -7.03
N PRO A 104 12.03 9.87 -7.95
CA PRO A 104 11.04 10.87 -8.36
C PRO A 104 9.83 10.98 -7.41
N VAL A 105 10.01 10.90 -6.10
CA VAL A 105 8.95 11.19 -5.12
C VAL A 105 8.87 12.71 -4.91
N ARG A 106 7.76 13.31 -5.34
CA ARG A 106 7.51 14.74 -5.18
C ARG A 106 6.89 15.09 -3.84
N ARG A 107 5.91 14.30 -3.41
CA ARG A 107 5.19 14.45 -2.14
C ARG A 107 5.09 13.10 -1.47
N LEU A 108 5.24 13.10 -0.14
CA LEU A 108 5.14 11.90 0.68
C LEU A 108 4.11 12.12 1.78
N VAL A 109 3.02 11.36 1.74
CA VAL A 109 2.01 11.30 2.78
C VAL A 109 2.23 10.04 3.61
N LEU A 110 2.45 10.21 4.90
CA LEU A 110 2.64 9.14 5.87
C LEU A 110 1.38 8.99 6.71
N ASN A 111 0.80 7.80 6.68
CA ASN A 111 -0.34 7.43 7.49
C ASN A 111 0.05 6.33 8.47
N ASP A 112 -0.22 6.55 9.76
CA ASP A 112 0.04 5.60 10.84
C ASP A 112 1.51 5.13 10.95
N VAL A 113 2.46 6.01 10.60
CA VAL A 113 3.90 5.77 10.74
C VAL A 113 4.67 7.08 10.74
N GLY A 114 5.80 7.10 11.44
CA GLY A 114 6.78 8.17 11.42
C GLY A 114 8.21 7.64 11.23
N PRO A 115 9.21 8.52 11.23
CA PRO A 115 10.61 8.13 11.07
C PRO A 115 11.17 7.36 12.27
N PHE A 116 10.44 7.35 13.38
CA PHE A 116 10.77 6.59 14.59
C PHE A 116 9.60 5.66 14.95
N ILE A 117 9.89 4.37 15.12
CA ILE A 117 8.92 3.37 15.53
C ILE A 117 9.34 2.82 16.90
N PRO A 118 8.55 3.04 17.97
CA PRO A 118 8.85 2.49 19.29
C PRO A 118 8.93 0.97 19.26
N LYS A 119 9.92 0.39 19.95
CA LYS A 119 10.09 -1.07 20.05
C LYS A 119 8.80 -1.78 20.52
N ALA A 120 8.12 -1.21 21.51
CA ALA A 120 6.85 -1.74 22.02
C ALA A 120 5.75 -1.83 20.94
N ALA A 121 5.74 -0.92 19.96
CA ALA A 121 4.80 -1.01 18.83
C ALA A 121 5.14 -2.18 17.90
N LEU A 122 6.44 -2.41 17.63
CA LEU A 122 6.89 -3.56 16.83
C LEU A 122 6.59 -4.88 17.53
N GLU A 123 6.83 -5.00 18.81
CA GLU A 123 6.54 -6.18 19.63
C GLU A 123 5.03 -6.50 19.64
N ARG A 124 4.18 -5.47 19.74
CA ARG A 124 2.73 -5.64 19.66
C ARG A 124 2.30 -6.14 18.27
N ILE A 125 2.86 -5.61 17.20
CA ILE A 125 2.57 -6.06 15.82
C ILE A 125 3.02 -7.53 15.67
N ALA A 126 4.23 -7.88 16.08
CA ALA A 126 4.76 -9.23 16.01
C ALA A 126 3.91 -10.25 16.78
N ALA A 127 3.28 -9.83 17.87
CA ALA A 127 2.47 -10.71 18.71
C ALA A 127 1.20 -11.26 18.00
N TYR A 128 0.69 -10.57 16.98
CA TYR A 128 -0.50 -11.02 16.22
C TYR A 128 -0.25 -11.27 14.73
N CYS A 129 0.90 -10.83 14.18
CA CYS A 129 1.27 -11.17 12.81
C CYS A 129 1.41 -12.69 12.65
N GLY A 130 0.80 -13.22 11.58
CA GLY A 130 0.82 -14.65 11.28
C GLY A 130 -0.16 -15.52 12.12
N LYS A 131 -0.93 -14.91 13.02
CA LYS A 131 -2.03 -15.61 13.70
C LYS A 131 -3.33 -15.37 12.93
N ALA A 132 -4.06 -16.44 12.62
CA ALA A 132 -5.42 -16.32 12.08
C ALA A 132 -6.27 -15.54 13.11
N PRO A 133 -7.00 -14.49 12.72
CA PRO A 133 -7.94 -13.86 13.62
C PRO A 133 -8.99 -14.91 14.06
N PRO A 134 -9.43 -14.89 15.31
CA PRO A 134 -10.55 -15.75 15.71
C PRO A 134 -11.73 -15.40 14.81
N LEU A 135 -12.28 -16.40 14.12
CA LEU A 135 -13.47 -16.26 13.28
C LEU A 135 -14.60 -15.75 14.20
N ARG A 136 -14.90 -14.47 14.11
CA ARG A 136 -16.17 -13.97 14.65
C ARG A 136 -17.26 -14.49 13.72
N PRO A 137 -18.26 -15.22 14.23
CA PRO A 137 -19.42 -15.54 13.41
C PRO A 137 -20.02 -14.23 12.93
N ILE A 138 -20.10 -14.07 11.61
CA ILE A 138 -20.84 -12.98 11.00
C ILE A 138 -22.31 -13.25 11.37
N CYS A 139 -22.82 -12.51 12.34
CA CYS A 139 -24.24 -12.51 12.62
C CYS A 139 -24.91 -11.89 11.39
N ALA A 140 -25.52 -12.75 10.57
CA ALA A 140 -26.32 -12.33 9.43
C ALA A 140 -27.59 -11.65 9.97
N THR A 141 -27.49 -10.37 10.27
CA THR A 141 -28.68 -9.54 10.47
C THR A 141 -29.12 -9.09 9.09
N SER A 142 -30.02 -9.89 8.50
CA SER A 142 -30.76 -9.51 7.33
C SER A 142 -31.67 -8.35 7.70
N MET A 143 -31.31 -7.13 7.32
CA MET A 143 -32.26 -6.03 7.23
C MET A 143 -32.93 -6.09 5.87
N VAL A 144 -34.04 -6.79 5.82
CA VAL A 144 -35.03 -6.58 4.75
C VAL A 144 -35.71 -5.23 5.05
N HIS A 145 -35.35 -4.20 4.29
CA HIS A 145 -36.17 -2.99 4.24
C HIS A 145 -37.21 -3.17 3.16
N SER A 146 -38.42 -3.45 3.60
CA SER A 146 -39.62 -3.37 2.78
C SER A 146 -39.88 -1.89 2.47
N VAL A 147 -39.82 -1.51 1.19
CA VAL A 147 -40.28 -0.20 0.72
C VAL A 147 -41.75 -0.36 0.31
N HIS A 148 -42.62 0.37 0.97
CA HIS A 148 -43.98 0.63 0.51
C HIS A 148 -44.01 1.97 -0.19
#